data_aae7b052c158831db7dcd91410a52c0f
#
_entry.id   aae7b052c158831db7dcd91410a52c0f
#
_cell.length_a   1.000
_cell.length_b   1.000
_cell.length_c   1.000
_cell.angle_alpha   90.00
_cell.angle_beta   90.00
_cell.angle_gamma   90.00
#
_symmetry.space_group_name_H-M   'P 1'
#
loop_
_entity.id
_entity.type
_entity.pdbx_description
1 polymer ?
#
loop_
_entity_poly.entity_id
_entity_poly.type
_entity_poly.pdbx_seq_one_letter_code
_entity_poly.pdbx_strand_id
1 'polypeptide(L)'
;MRKKKQNAALHSYMNAIIGKLKTDGKYPAVHTYTATLNSLTACSEEQRRGMSIGEVFTVARLKEYQDWLRGRKAAWNTVSTYMRTLKAVYNRAVNDRLTEITPSLFDDVYTGVESQTKRALTQQQAQTILDTDIETLPPDVQCTYACFALMILLRGMPFIDLAHLRKQDLRGNLIVYCRHKTGRQIVVRITPNAGQLLEKFRQKIPESGYLFPILNDKTKDGKELHKHYLCALRTFNRKLAKLAKILLPEGKLSSYTPRHTWATLAFHRGINIGIISKALGHSSIKVTETYLKPFENEKVDVENEKLIAFILKGKNEVLLTK
;
A
#
# COMPACT_ATOMS: atom_id res chain seq x y z
N MET A 1 4.68 45.14 1.85
CA MET A 1 5.24 43.86 1.40
C MET A 1 4.43 42.62 1.79
N ARG A 2 3.74 42.56 2.97
CA ARG A 2 2.92 41.39 3.43
C ARG A 2 1.79 41.00 2.47
N LYS A 3 0.97 41.93 1.96
CA LYS A 3 -0.15 41.63 1.05
C LYS A 3 0.24 41.03 -0.32
N LYS A 4 1.43 41.36 -0.86
CA LYS A 4 1.92 40.79 -2.14
C LYS A 4 2.28 39.31 -2.08
N LYS A 5 2.68 38.79 -0.91
CA LYS A 5 3.09 37.37 -0.75
C LYS A 5 1.89 36.42 -0.64
N GLN A 6 0.80 36.85 0.04
CA GLN A 6 -0.44 36.04 0.16
C GLN A 6 -1.21 35.93 -1.16
N ASN A 7 -0.96 36.79 -2.13
CA ASN A 7 -1.57 36.74 -3.46
C ASN A 7 -0.82 35.81 -4.45
N ALA A 8 0.18 35.05 -3.98
CA ALA A 8 0.84 34.07 -4.84
C ALA A 8 -0.17 33.00 -5.31
N ALA A 9 -0.22 32.76 -6.62
CA ALA A 9 -1.14 31.79 -7.22
C ALA A 9 -0.78 30.37 -6.76
N LEU A 10 -1.67 29.72 -6.04
CA LEU A 10 -1.48 28.35 -5.55
C LEU A 10 -1.24 27.37 -6.69
N HIS A 11 -1.92 27.59 -7.83
CA HIS A 11 -1.75 26.76 -9.03
C HIS A 11 -0.28 26.75 -9.50
N SER A 12 0.36 27.92 -9.63
CA SER A 12 1.77 28.01 -10.03
C SER A 12 2.69 27.39 -8.99
N TYR A 13 2.42 27.62 -7.71
CA TYR A 13 3.20 27.06 -6.61
C TYR A 13 3.13 25.51 -6.57
N MET A 14 1.93 24.94 -6.69
CA MET A 14 1.77 23.49 -6.76
C MET A 14 2.42 22.89 -8.02
N ASN A 15 2.36 23.56 -9.16
CA ASN A 15 3.05 23.11 -10.37
C ASN A 15 4.57 23.09 -10.21
N ALA A 16 5.15 24.07 -9.52
CA ALA A 16 6.58 24.06 -9.18
C ALA A 16 6.95 22.85 -8.29
N ILE A 17 6.13 22.54 -7.28
CA ILE A 17 6.31 21.34 -6.45
C ILE A 17 6.19 20.05 -7.30
N ILE A 18 5.20 19.98 -8.17
CA ILE A 18 5.00 18.84 -9.09
C ILE A 18 6.21 18.68 -10.02
N GLY A 19 6.75 19.80 -10.54
CA GLY A 19 7.96 19.80 -11.34
C GLY A 19 9.14 19.19 -10.60
N LYS A 20 9.40 19.62 -9.37
CA LYS A 20 10.46 19.06 -8.52
C LYS A 20 10.25 17.58 -8.23
N LEU A 21 9.01 17.15 -7.94
CA LEU A 21 8.69 15.74 -7.72
C LEU A 21 8.93 14.88 -8.96
N LYS A 22 8.72 15.43 -10.17
CA LYS A 22 9.06 14.76 -11.45
C LYS A 22 10.56 14.58 -11.60
N THR A 23 11.34 15.63 -11.35
CA THR A 23 12.80 15.58 -11.39
C THR A 23 13.36 14.58 -10.37
N ASP A 24 12.77 14.51 -9.17
CA ASP A 24 13.12 13.55 -8.11
C ASP A 24 12.66 12.11 -8.41
N GLY A 25 11.98 11.84 -9.53
CA GLY A 25 11.45 10.50 -9.88
C GLY A 25 10.29 10.03 -9.00
N LYS A 26 9.66 10.92 -8.21
CA LYS A 26 8.57 10.58 -7.26
C LYS A 26 7.20 10.52 -7.94
N TYR A 27 7.06 9.72 -9.01
CA TYR A 27 5.86 9.67 -9.86
C TYR A 27 4.54 9.38 -9.13
N PRO A 28 4.46 8.51 -8.10
CA PRO A 28 3.23 8.35 -7.32
C PRO A 28 2.78 9.66 -6.65
N ALA A 29 3.73 10.43 -6.11
CA ALA A 29 3.42 11.73 -5.51
C ALA A 29 3.01 12.75 -6.59
N VAL A 30 3.68 12.76 -7.75
CA VAL A 30 3.28 13.58 -8.91
C VAL A 30 1.81 13.35 -9.25
N HIS A 31 1.38 12.09 -9.35
CA HIS A 31 -0.02 11.74 -9.63
C HIS A 31 -0.98 12.32 -8.58
N THR A 32 -0.66 12.13 -7.30
CA THR A 32 -1.51 12.60 -6.20
C THR A 32 -1.61 14.13 -6.16
N TYR A 33 -0.48 14.83 -6.28
CA TYR A 33 -0.47 16.30 -6.28
C TYR A 33 -1.19 16.88 -7.50
N THR A 34 -1.00 16.29 -8.68
CA THR A 34 -1.71 16.71 -9.91
C THR A 34 -3.21 16.47 -9.78
N ALA A 35 -3.64 15.30 -9.29
CA ALA A 35 -5.06 15.01 -9.08
C ALA A 35 -5.69 15.98 -8.07
N THR A 36 -4.98 16.29 -6.97
CA THR A 36 -5.45 17.27 -5.97
C THR A 36 -5.58 18.66 -6.58
N LEU A 37 -4.58 19.11 -7.33
CA LEU A 37 -4.61 20.42 -8.00
C LEU A 37 -5.78 20.53 -8.99
N ASN A 38 -5.93 19.55 -9.88
CA ASN A 38 -7.02 19.52 -10.85
C ASN A 38 -8.39 19.54 -10.19
N SER A 39 -8.56 18.74 -9.11
CA SER A 39 -9.81 18.69 -8.35
C SER A 39 -10.13 20.01 -7.66
N LEU A 40 -9.13 20.66 -7.06
CA LEU A 40 -9.30 21.96 -6.41
C LEU A 40 -9.59 23.07 -7.43
N THR A 41 -8.93 23.04 -8.60
CA THR A 41 -9.18 23.97 -9.70
C THR A 41 -10.62 23.86 -10.18
N ALA A 42 -11.10 22.63 -10.45
CA ALA A 42 -12.49 22.41 -10.84
C ALA A 42 -13.51 22.91 -9.81
N CYS A 43 -13.24 22.69 -8.50
CA CYS A 43 -14.08 23.24 -7.45
C CYS A 43 -14.07 24.78 -7.44
N SER A 44 -12.90 25.39 -7.62
CA SER A 44 -12.76 26.86 -7.60
C SER A 44 -13.43 27.53 -8.81
N GLU A 45 -13.34 26.93 -9.99
CA GLU A 45 -14.03 27.37 -11.21
C GLU A 45 -15.54 27.29 -11.07
N GLU A 46 -16.07 26.16 -10.59
CA GLU A 46 -17.50 25.94 -10.38
C GLU A 46 -18.09 26.93 -9.37
N GLN A 47 -17.34 27.25 -8.31
CA GLN A 47 -17.77 28.18 -7.25
C GLN A 47 -17.36 29.63 -7.55
N ARG A 48 -16.70 29.92 -8.67
CA ARG A 48 -16.17 31.26 -9.04
C ARG A 48 -15.29 31.85 -7.91
N ARG A 49 -14.42 31.02 -7.31
CA ARG A 49 -13.53 31.41 -6.21
C ARG A 49 -12.08 31.58 -6.69
N GLY A 50 -11.37 32.46 -6.02
CA GLY A 50 -9.94 32.65 -6.27
C GLY A 50 -9.09 31.46 -5.85
N MET A 51 -7.88 31.41 -6.39
CA MET A 51 -6.88 30.34 -6.19
C MET A 51 -5.54 30.88 -5.67
N SER A 52 -5.55 31.97 -4.93
CA SER A 52 -4.34 32.42 -4.21
C SER A 52 -4.13 31.55 -2.95
N ILE A 53 -2.88 31.53 -2.46
CA ILE A 53 -2.53 30.79 -1.23
C ILE A 53 -3.39 31.28 -0.05
N GLY A 54 -3.59 32.59 0.07
CA GLY A 54 -4.38 33.17 1.17
C GLY A 54 -5.88 32.86 1.09
N GLU A 55 -6.43 32.73 -0.13
CA GLU A 55 -7.86 32.43 -0.32
C GLU A 55 -8.16 30.95 -0.08
N VAL A 56 -7.26 30.05 -0.48
CA VAL A 56 -7.49 28.61 -0.35
C VAL A 56 -7.24 28.12 1.06
N PHE A 57 -6.18 28.60 1.73
CA PHE A 57 -5.82 28.13 3.06
C PHE A 57 -6.55 28.92 4.16
N THR A 58 -7.88 28.79 4.17
CA THR A 58 -8.78 29.21 5.24
C THR A 58 -9.64 28.03 5.68
N VAL A 59 -10.07 28.00 6.94
CA VAL A 59 -10.93 26.94 7.48
C VAL A 59 -12.20 26.78 6.63
N ALA A 60 -12.87 27.91 6.35
CA ALA A 60 -14.11 27.93 5.55
C ALA A 60 -13.87 27.32 4.15
N ARG A 61 -12.80 27.71 3.46
CA ARG A 61 -12.53 27.27 2.11
C ARG A 61 -12.16 25.79 2.02
N LEU A 62 -11.40 25.28 2.99
CA LEU A 62 -11.07 23.85 3.06
C LEU A 62 -12.33 23.02 3.34
N LYS A 63 -13.24 23.53 4.18
CA LYS A 63 -14.52 22.88 4.47
C LYS A 63 -15.43 22.87 3.23
N GLU A 64 -15.58 24.00 2.54
CA GLU A 64 -16.31 24.07 1.26
C GLU A 64 -15.79 23.05 0.25
N TYR A 65 -14.45 22.93 0.11
CA TYR A 65 -13.87 21.96 -0.80
C TYR A 65 -14.15 20.53 -0.40
N GLN A 66 -14.08 20.21 0.90
CA GLN A 66 -14.49 18.89 1.40
C GLN A 66 -15.94 18.58 1.07
N ASP A 67 -16.85 19.52 1.33
CA ASP A 67 -18.29 19.33 1.11
C ASP A 67 -18.59 19.18 -0.40
N TRP A 68 -17.90 19.93 -1.26
CA TRP A 68 -17.96 19.77 -2.71
C TRP A 68 -17.50 18.37 -3.16
N LEU A 69 -16.40 17.86 -2.61
CA LEU A 69 -15.93 16.49 -2.89
C LEU A 69 -16.98 15.45 -2.46
N ARG A 70 -17.59 15.64 -1.28
CA ARG A 70 -18.63 14.74 -0.77
C ARG A 70 -19.91 14.80 -1.60
N GLY A 71 -20.31 15.97 -2.05
CA GLY A 71 -21.42 16.15 -3.00
C GLY A 71 -21.21 15.36 -4.30
N ARG A 72 -19.98 15.24 -4.76
CA ARG A 72 -19.57 14.39 -5.90
C ARG A 72 -19.36 12.91 -5.53
N LYS A 73 -19.80 12.47 -4.36
CA LYS A 73 -19.69 11.09 -3.85
C LYS A 73 -18.25 10.57 -3.75
N ALA A 74 -17.27 11.46 -3.57
CA ALA A 74 -15.90 11.04 -3.33
C ALA A 74 -15.80 10.23 -2.03
N ALA A 75 -15.09 9.09 -2.04
CA ALA A 75 -14.85 8.30 -0.84
C ALA A 75 -14.03 9.10 0.19
N TRP A 76 -14.26 8.85 1.49
CA TRP A 76 -13.55 9.54 2.57
C TRP A 76 -12.02 9.43 2.46
N ASN A 77 -11.50 8.29 2.02
CA ASN A 77 -10.06 8.13 1.78
C ASN A 77 -9.55 9.00 0.62
N THR A 78 -10.37 9.33 -0.37
CA THR A 78 -10.04 10.28 -1.44
C THR A 78 -10.00 11.70 -0.88
N VAL A 79 -11.03 12.09 -0.11
CA VAL A 79 -11.09 13.38 0.59
C VAL A 79 -9.84 13.56 1.46
N SER A 80 -9.55 12.59 2.32
CA SER A 80 -8.35 12.59 3.17
C SER A 80 -7.06 12.74 2.38
N THR A 81 -6.93 12.03 1.26
CA THR A 81 -5.74 12.12 0.41
C THR A 81 -5.54 13.55 -0.10
N TYR A 82 -6.60 14.21 -0.55
CA TYR A 82 -6.54 15.57 -1.05
C TYR A 82 -6.27 16.58 0.08
N MET A 83 -6.95 16.45 1.23
CA MET A 83 -6.71 17.32 2.38
C MET A 83 -5.29 17.19 2.92
N ARG A 84 -4.76 15.97 3.03
CA ARG A 84 -3.38 15.73 3.46
C ARG A 84 -2.35 16.27 2.45
N THR A 85 -2.66 16.22 1.16
CA THR A 85 -1.82 16.82 0.12
C THR A 85 -1.82 18.34 0.25
N LEU A 86 -2.98 18.97 0.43
CA LEU A 86 -3.09 20.40 0.67
C LEU A 86 -2.37 20.81 1.96
N LYS A 87 -2.49 20.04 3.06
CA LYS A 87 -1.74 20.25 4.30
C LYS A 87 -0.22 20.23 4.07
N ALA A 88 0.26 19.30 3.26
CA ALA A 88 1.69 19.24 2.90
C ALA A 88 2.12 20.44 2.03
N VAL A 89 1.28 20.91 1.12
CA VAL A 89 1.51 22.13 0.33
C VAL A 89 1.53 23.36 1.22
N TYR A 90 0.55 23.49 2.13
CA TYR A 90 0.48 24.57 3.11
C TYR A 90 1.72 24.65 3.98
N ASN A 91 2.15 23.53 4.57
CA ASN A 91 3.35 23.49 5.40
C ASN A 91 4.61 23.93 4.62
N ARG A 92 4.71 23.60 3.34
CA ARG A 92 5.79 24.11 2.47
C ARG A 92 5.66 25.60 2.23
N ALA A 93 4.45 26.10 1.96
CA ALA A 93 4.21 27.53 1.75
C ALA A 93 4.56 28.36 3.01
N VAL A 94 4.30 27.83 4.21
CA VAL A 94 4.75 28.43 5.46
C VAL A 94 6.27 28.47 5.56
N ASN A 95 6.93 27.33 5.29
CA ASN A 95 8.41 27.26 5.29
C ASN A 95 9.03 28.21 4.27
N ASP A 96 8.42 28.34 3.09
CA ASP A 96 8.83 29.27 2.04
C ASP A 96 8.42 30.74 2.33
N ARG A 97 7.81 30.99 3.49
CA ARG A 97 7.34 32.32 3.96
C ARG A 97 6.33 32.98 2.99
N LEU A 98 5.53 32.18 2.29
CA LEU A 98 4.46 32.66 1.42
C LEU A 98 3.15 32.88 2.18
N THR A 99 2.99 32.28 3.34
CA THR A 99 1.87 32.47 4.25
C THR A 99 2.34 32.33 5.70
N GLU A 100 1.55 32.79 6.65
CA GLU A 100 1.81 32.63 8.10
C GLU A 100 1.14 31.34 8.60
N ILE A 101 1.63 30.83 9.75
CA ILE A 101 1.02 29.67 10.40
C ILE A 101 -0.35 30.07 10.92
N THR A 102 -1.37 29.32 10.50
CA THR A 102 -2.71 29.36 11.06
C THR A 102 -2.90 28.11 11.90
N PRO A 103 -3.01 28.24 13.24
CA PRO A 103 -3.27 27.09 14.11
C PRO A 103 -4.58 26.40 13.70
N SER A 104 -4.63 25.08 13.84
CA SER A 104 -5.85 24.28 13.64
C SER A 104 -6.51 24.36 12.25
N LEU A 105 -5.82 24.91 11.25
CA LEU A 105 -6.37 25.13 9.90
C LEU A 105 -7.03 23.87 9.28
N PHE A 106 -6.57 22.68 9.62
CA PHE A 106 -7.04 21.41 9.04
C PHE A 106 -7.83 20.54 10.04
N ASP A 107 -8.22 21.08 11.22
CA ASP A 107 -8.87 20.27 12.25
C ASP A 107 -10.33 19.97 11.89
N ASP A 108 -11.00 20.88 11.16
CA ASP A 108 -12.40 20.73 10.74
C ASP A 108 -12.57 19.93 9.44
N VAL A 109 -11.49 19.43 8.87
CA VAL A 109 -11.54 18.62 7.64
C VAL A 109 -10.97 17.23 7.84
N TYR A 110 -11.51 16.26 7.10
CA TYR A 110 -11.12 14.87 7.26
C TYR A 110 -9.75 14.58 6.68
N THR A 111 -8.80 14.30 7.55
CA THR A 111 -7.43 13.86 7.22
C THR A 111 -7.13 12.43 7.72
N GLY A 112 -8.12 11.76 8.29
CA GLY A 112 -8.02 10.39 8.81
C GLY A 112 -7.92 9.33 7.70
N VAL A 113 -7.92 8.08 8.11
CA VAL A 113 -7.98 6.93 7.21
C VAL A 113 -9.19 6.10 7.59
N GLU A 114 -10.18 6.04 6.70
CA GLU A 114 -11.30 5.11 6.86
C GLU A 114 -10.79 3.69 6.68
N SER A 115 -11.05 2.84 7.68
CA SER A 115 -10.65 1.43 7.63
C SER A 115 -11.39 0.75 6.49
N GLN A 116 -10.64 0.26 5.52
CA GLN A 116 -11.22 -0.57 4.45
C GLN A 116 -11.34 -2.01 4.93
N THR A 117 -12.34 -2.73 4.41
CA THR A 117 -12.49 -4.17 4.60
C THR A 117 -11.17 -4.87 4.23
N LYS A 118 -10.57 -5.56 5.20
CA LYS A 118 -9.29 -6.23 5.02
C LYS A 118 -9.49 -7.45 4.13
N ARG A 119 -8.77 -7.48 3.02
CA ARG A 119 -8.87 -8.52 1.97
C ARG A 119 -7.93 -9.70 2.23
N ALA A 120 -7.69 -10.03 3.50
CA ALA A 120 -6.93 -11.21 3.85
C ALA A 120 -7.78 -12.47 3.59
N LEU A 121 -7.20 -13.45 2.95
CA LEU A 121 -7.80 -14.78 2.79
C LEU A 121 -7.79 -15.52 4.12
N THR A 122 -8.75 -16.42 4.31
CA THR A 122 -8.70 -17.42 5.38
C THR A 122 -7.57 -18.42 5.11
N GLN A 123 -7.19 -19.20 6.11
CA GLN A 123 -6.20 -20.27 5.93
C GLN A 123 -6.65 -21.24 4.83
N GLN A 124 -7.91 -21.67 4.85
CA GLN A 124 -8.48 -22.59 3.85
C GLN A 124 -8.43 -22.00 2.44
N GLN A 125 -8.84 -20.74 2.26
CA GLN A 125 -8.78 -20.07 0.96
C GLN A 125 -7.34 -19.93 0.44
N ALA A 126 -6.39 -19.60 1.32
CA ALA A 126 -4.99 -19.52 0.94
C ALA A 126 -4.43 -20.89 0.54
N GLN A 127 -4.83 -21.94 1.27
CA GLN A 127 -4.46 -23.32 0.97
C GLN A 127 -5.04 -23.75 -0.39
N THR A 128 -6.33 -23.56 -0.63
CA THR A 128 -6.99 -23.86 -1.93
C THR A 128 -6.21 -23.22 -3.10
N ILE A 129 -5.77 -21.96 -2.93
CA ILE A 129 -4.99 -21.30 -3.97
C ILE A 129 -3.61 -21.96 -4.12
N LEU A 130 -2.89 -22.21 -3.02
CA LEU A 130 -1.52 -22.72 -3.09
C LEU A 130 -1.44 -24.19 -3.54
N ASP A 131 -2.48 -24.99 -3.31
CA ASP A 131 -2.60 -26.39 -3.71
C ASP A 131 -3.13 -26.56 -5.14
N THR A 132 -3.55 -25.47 -5.82
CA THR A 132 -4.07 -25.52 -7.17
C THR A 132 -2.96 -25.94 -8.14
N ASP A 133 -3.25 -26.99 -8.92
CA ASP A 133 -2.39 -27.36 -10.06
C ASP A 133 -2.49 -26.29 -11.14
N ILE A 134 -1.38 -25.63 -11.42
CA ILE A 134 -1.31 -24.53 -12.37
C ILE A 134 -1.64 -24.95 -13.81
N GLU A 135 -1.44 -26.23 -14.16
CA GLU A 135 -1.73 -26.73 -15.52
C GLU A 135 -3.24 -26.81 -15.77
N THR A 136 -4.05 -26.88 -14.71
CA THR A 136 -5.52 -26.88 -14.84
C THR A 136 -6.09 -25.48 -15.11
N LEU A 137 -5.27 -24.45 -14.91
CA LEU A 137 -5.69 -23.07 -15.11
C LEU A 137 -5.57 -22.63 -16.57
N PRO A 138 -6.47 -21.77 -17.06
CA PRO A 138 -6.33 -21.17 -18.39
C PRO A 138 -4.95 -20.52 -18.58
N PRO A 139 -4.27 -20.72 -19.74
CA PRO A 139 -2.91 -20.25 -19.97
C PRO A 139 -2.71 -18.75 -19.73
N ASP A 140 -3.74 -17.93 -20.01
CA ASP A 140 -3.68 -16.48 -19.85
C ASP A 140 -3.64 -16.01 -18.38
N VAL A 141 -3.97 -16.87 -17.40
CA VAL A 141 -3.90 -16.54 -15.97
C VAL A 141 -2.80 -17.28 -15.22
N GLN A 142 -2.14 -18.29 -15.78
CA GLN A 142 -1.10 -19.08 -15.11
C GLN A 142 0.05 -18.21 -14.54
N CYS A 143 0.59 -17.28 -15.36
CA CYS A 143 1.61 -16.35 -14.88
C CYS A 143 1.11 -15.44 -13.74
N THR A 144 -0.16 -15.03 -13.80
CA THR A 144 -0.78 -14.22 -12.72
C THR A 144 -0.94 -15.03 -11.44
N TYR A 145 -1.35 -16.29 -11.56
CA TYR A 145 -1.41 -17.22 -10.43
C TYR A 145 -0.02 -17.40 -9.80
N ALA A 146 1.01 -17.70 -10.62
CA ALA A 146 2.36 -17.89 -10.13
C ALA A 146 2.90 -16.66 -9.39
N CYS A 147 2.70 -15.46 -9.95
CA CYS A 147 3.05 -14.20 -9.28
C CYS A 147 2.30 -14.04 -7.95
N PHE A 148 1.01 -14.34 -7.91
CA PHE A 148 0.20 -14.23 -6.70
C PHE A 148 0.64 -15.22 -5.62
N ALA A 149 0.87 -16.48 -5.96
CA ALA A 149 1.38 -17.52 -5.07
C ALA A 149 2.79 -17.15 -4.55
N LEU A 150 3.69 -16.72 -5.43
CA LEU A 150 5.01 -16.23 -5.04
C LEU A 150 4.95 -15.06 -4.07
N MET A 151 4.03 -14.10 -4.27
CA MET A 151 3.86 -12.99 -3.33
C MET A 151 3.50 -13.48 -1.92
N ILE A 152 2.69 -14.54 -1.79
CA ILE A 152 2.39 -15.16 -0.49
C ILE A 152 3.63 -15.86 0.06
N LEU A 153 4.24 -16.75 -0.71
CA LEU A 153 5.38 -17.59 -0.32
C LEU A 153 6.63 -16.76 0.02
N LEU A 154 6.76 -15.58 -0.58
CA LEU A 154 7.83 -14.63 -0.32
C LEU A 154 7.45 -13.57 0.75
N ARG A 155 6.76 -14.00 1.79
CA ARG A 155 6.40 -13.20 2.99
C ARG A 155 5.52 -11.99 2.68
N GLY A 156 4.52 -12.14 1.83
CA GLY A 156 3.63 -11.06 1.46
C GLY A 156 4.34 -9.96 0.66
N MET A 157 5.25 -10.33 -0.24
CA MET A 157 5.95 -9.40 -1.13
C MET A 157 4.92 -8.58 -1.93
N PRO A 158 4.98 -7.24 -1.96
CA PRO A 158 4.09 -6.44 -2.79
C PRO A 158 4.38 -6.64 -4.28
N PHE A 159 3.35 -6.51 -5.12
CA PHE A 159 3.49 -6.63 -6.57
C PHE A 159 4.53 -5.67 -7.17
N ILE A 160 4.65 -4.45 -6.62
CA ILE A 160 5.68 -3.51 -7.07
C ILE A 160 7.08 -4.05 -6.85
N ASP A 161 7.35 -4.66 -5.69
CA ASP A 161 8.66 -5.22 -5.38
C ASP A 161 8.92 -6.45 -6.29
N LEU A 162 7.93 -7.36 -6.44
CA LEU A 162 8.02 -8.51 -7.34
C LEU A 162 8.32 -8.10 -8.79
N ALA A 163 7.61 -7.08 -9.31
CA ALA A 163 7.75 -6.61 -10.68
C ALA A 163 9.14 -5.98 -10.94
N HIS A 164 9.78 -5.42 -9.92
CA HIS A 164 11.08 -4.77 -10.04
C HIS A 164 12.26 -5.68 -9.64
N LEU A 165 12.01 -6.93 -9.20
CA LEU A 165 13.09 -7.86 -8.89
C LEU A 165 14.00 -8.04 -10.10
N ARG A 166 15.31 -8.01 -9.86
CA ARG A 166 16.36 -8.24 -10.83
C ARG A 166 16.94 -9.65 -10.69
N LYS A 167 17.51 -10.20 -11.77
CA LYS A 167 18.20 -11.50 -11.73
C LYS A 167 19.31 -11.52 -10.68
N GLN A 168 20.02 -10.41 -10.49
CA GLN A 168 21.09 -10.25 -9.47
C GLN A 168 20.58 -10.25 -8.03
N ASP A 169 19.27 -10.04 -7.80
CA ASP A 169 18.68 -10.11 -6.46
C ASP A 169 18.52 -11.57 -6.01
N LEU A 170 18.57 -12.52 -6.94
CA LEU A 170 18.58 -13.95 -6.67
C LEU A 170 20.01 -14.41 -6.34
N ARG A 171 20.25 -14.83 -5.08
CA ARG A 171 21.55 -15.24 -4.57
C ARG A 171 21.44 -16.64 -3.95
N GLY A 172 21.67 -17.66 -4.76
CA GLY A 172 21.45 -19.06 -4.33
C GLY A 172 19.98 -19.27 -3.95
N ASN A 173 19.72 -19.68 -2.72
CA ASN A 173 18.36 -19.88 -2.19
C ASN A 173 17.77 -18.64 -1.49
N LEU A 174 18.32 -17.46 -1.72
CA LEU A 174 17.86 -16.20 -1.13
C LEU A 174 17.47 -15.22 -2.23
N ILE A 175 16.45 -14.41 -1.94
CA ILE A 175 16.15 -13.16 -2.66
C ILE A 175 16.57 -12.01 -1.73
N VAL A 176 17.48 -11.14 -2.21
CA VAL A 176 18.00 -9.99 -1.47
C VAL A 176 17.70 -8.74 -2.27
N TYR A 177 16.73 -7.96 -1.83
CA TYR A 177 16.26 -6.78 -2.58
C TYR A 177 15.98 -5.60 -1.65
N CYS A 178 15.94 -4.39 -2.22
CA CYS A 178 15.49 -3.19 -1.51
C CYS A 178 14.02 -2.91 -1.81
N ARG A 179 13.23 -2.72 -0.75
CA ARG A 179 11.83 -2.34 -0.88
C ARG A 179 11.65 -1.06 -1.67
N HIS A 180 10.89 -1.10 -2.75
CA HIS A 180 10.66 0.06 -3.62
C HIS A 180 10.08 1.28 -2.87
N LYS A 181 9.20 1.06 -1.89
CA LYS A 181 8.55 2.14 -1.13
C LYS A 181 9.46 2.76 -0.05
N THR A 182 10.33 1.98 0.59
CA THR A 182 11.03 2.39 1.82
C THR A 182 12.55 2.34 1.71
N GLY A 183 13.10 1.79 0.63
CA GLY A 183 14.54 1.57 0.46
C GLY A 183 15.14 0.52 1.41
N ARG A 184 14.34 -0.10 2.29
CA ARG A 184 14.85 -1.09 3.24
C ARG A 184 15.23 -2.38 2.53
N GLN A 185 16.39 -2.91 2.86
CA GLN A 185 16.82 -4.22 2.40
C GLN A 185 15.98 -5.31 3.06
N ILE A 186 15.53 -6.25 2.26
CA ILE A 186 14.80 -7.45 2.67
C ILE A 186 15.54 -8.66 2.16
N VAL A 187 15.67 -9.67 3.02
CA VAL A 187 16.26 -10.96 2.68
C VAL A 187 15.19 -12.03 2.89
N VAL A 188 14.84 -12.76 1.84
CA VAL A 188 13.82 -13.81 1.88
C VAL A 188 14.46 -15.13 1.44
N ARG A 189 14.35 -16.17 2.28
CA ARG A 189 14.72 -17.53 1.87
C ARG A 189 13.64 -18.10 0.96
N ILE A 190 14.06 -18.69 -0.14
CA ILE A 190 13.20 -19.35 -1.11
C ILE A 190 12.88 -20.75 -0.56
N THR A 191 11.58 -21.04 -0.37
CA THR A 191 11.12 -22.39 -0.03
C THR A 191 11.09 -23.27 -1.30
N PRO A 192 11.09 -24.62 -1.18
CA PRO A 192 11.02 -25.50 -2.35
C PRO A 192 9.86 -25.16 -3.29
N ASN A 193 8.65 -24.95 -2.76
CA ASN A 193 7.47 -24.58 -3.55
C ASN A 193 7.64 -23.24 -4.29
N ALA A 194 8.23 -22.24 -3.62
CA ALA A 194 8.53 -20.95 -4.25
C ALA A 194 9.59 -21.12 -5.35
N GLY A 195 10.59 -21.99 -5.14
CA GLY A 195 11.65 -22.31 -6.10
C GLY A 195 11.10 -22.90 -7.40
N GLN A 196 10.19 -23.86 -7.31
CA GLN A 196 9.54 -24.48 -8.47
C GLN A 196 8.78 -23.44 -9.31
N LEU A 197 7.96 -22.60 -8.69
CA LEU A 197 7.24 -21.54 -9.38
C LEU A 197 8.19 -20.50 -9.99
N LEU A 198 9.26 -20.14 -9.26
CA LEU A 198 10.25 -19.19 -9.74
C LEU A 198 10.94 -19.73 -10.99
N GLU A 199 11.44 -20.97 -10.98
CA GLU A 199 12.10 -21.59 -12.15
C GLU A 199 11.18 -21.68 -13.37
N LYS A 200 9.91 -22.00 -13.15
CA LYS A 200 8.94 -22.12 -14.24
C LYS A 200 8.61 -20.78 -14.89
N PHE A 201 8.47 -19.70 -14.09
CA PHE A 201 7.94 -18.41 -14.54
C PHE A 201 8.97 -17.28 -14.58
N ARG A 202 10.22 -17.52 -14.20
CA ARG A 202 11.27 -16.50 -14.35
C ARG A 202 11.51 -16.12 -15.80
N GLN A 203 12.01 -14.90 -15.98
CA GLN A 203 12.38 -14.35 -17.29
C GLN A 203 13.43 -15.23 -17.98
N LYS A 204 13.09 -15.72 -19.18
CA LYS A 204 13.98 -16.59 -19.97
C LYS A 204 14.88 -15.81 -20.92
N ILE A 205 14.56 -14.55 -21.24
CA ILE A 205 15.38 -13.70 -22.12
C ILE A 205 16.69 -13.35 -21.39
N PRO A 206 17.87 -13.74 -21.92
CA PRO A 206 19.16 -13.53 -21.26
C PRO A 206 19.46 -12.04 -21.00
N GLU A 207 19.16 -11.18 -21.98
CA GLU A 207 19.47 -9.75 -21.98
C GLU A 207 18.59 -8.97 -20.99
N SER A 208 17.46 -9.52 -20.59
CA SER A 208 16.62 -8.87 -19.59
C SER A 208 17.25 -8.97 -18.20
N GLY A 209 17.43 -7.83 -17.53
CA GLY A 209 17.88 -7.77 -16.14
C GLY A 209 16.80 -8.13 -15.13
N TYR A 210 15.51 -8.13 -15.51
CA TYR A 210 14.40 -8.47 -14.61
C TYR A 210 14.31 -9.97 -14.33
N LEU A 211 13.91 -10.31 -13.10
CA LEU A 211 13.72 -11.71 -12.70
C LEU A 211 12.44 -12.31 -13.30
N PHE A 212 11.39 -11.50 -13.47
CA PHE A 212 10.10 -11.91 -14.03
C PHE A 212 9.75 -11.10 -15.28
N PRO A 213 8.99 -11.68 -16.25
CA PRO A 213 8.58 -11.01 -17.49
C PRO A 213 7.41 -10.03 -17.27
N ILE A 214 7.48 -9.21 -16.22
CA ILE A 214 6.45 -8.21 -15.85
C ILE A 214 6.81 -6.85 -16.43
N LEU A 215 8.07 -6.47 -16.31
CA LEU A 215 8.66 -5.25 -16.86
C LEU A 215 9.73 -5.60 -17.87
N ASN A 216 10.17 -4.61 -18.64
CA ASN A 216 11.24 -4.78 -19.62
C ASN A 216 12.28 -3.65 -19.51
N ASP A 217 13.48 -3.91 -20.01
CA ASP A 217 14.60 -2.96 -19.98
C ASP A 217 14.63 -2.03 -21.23
N LYS A 218 13.56 -1.98 -22.03
CA LYS A 218 13.51 -1.18 -23.27
C LYS A 218 13.57 0.33 -23.01
N THR A 219 13.21 0.78 -21.81
CA THR A 219 13.30 2.17 -21.45
C THR A 219 14.08 2.38 -20.16
N LYS A 220 14.94 3.40 -20.15
CA LYS A 220 15.64 3.90 -18.96
C LYS A 220 14.92 5.11 -18.36
N ASP A 221 13.94 5.69 -19.07
CA ASP A 221 13.15 6.81 -18.56
C ASP A 221 12.24 6.33 -17.41
N GLY A 222 12.46 6.89 -16.24
CA GLY A 222 11.70 6.55 -15.03
C GLY A 222 10.19 6.80 -15.15
N LYS A 223 9.77 7.80 -15.93
CA LYS A 223 8.36 8.09 -16.18
C LYS A 223 7.71 6.99 -17.04
N GLU A 224 8.38 6.56 -18.10
CA GLU A 224 7.89 5.48 -18.97
C GLU A 224 7.91 4.15 -18.21
N LEU A 225 8.94 3.86 -17.42
CA LEU A 225 8.99 2.68 -16.56
C LEU A 225 7.82 2.66 -15.57
N HIS A 226 7.51 3.81 -14.96
CA HIS A 226 6.34 3.94 -14.07
C HIS A 226 5.02 3.70 -14.80
N LYS A 227 4.85 4.20 -16.03
CA LYS A 227 3.66 3.90 -16.85
C LYS A 227 3.55 2.41 -17.18
N HIS A 228 4.66 1.76 -17.55
CA HIS A 228 4.69 0.31 -17.81
C HIS A 228 4.28 -0.47 -16.55
N TYR A 229 4.80 -0.10 -15.40
CA TYR A 229 4.38 -0.69 -14.12
C TYR A 229 2.87 -0.52 -13.87
N LEU A 230 2.32 0.68 -14.07
CA LEU A 230 0.88 0.90 -13.87
C LEU A 230 0.03 0.07 -14.83
N CYS A 231 0.47 -0.11 -16.08
CA CYS A 231 -0.18 -0.99 -17.05
C CYS A 231 -0.13 -2.46 -16.60
N ALA A 232 1.05 -2.92 -16.18
CA ALA A 232 1.24 -4.27 -15.64
C ALA A 232 0.36 -4.51 -14.41
N LEU A 233 0.29 -3.57 -13.48
CA LEU A 233 -0.56 -3.66 -12.29
C LEU A 233 -2.06 -3.75 -12.64
N ARG A 234 -2.53 -2.95 -13.60
CA ARG A 234 -3.94 -3.03 -14.06
C ARG A 234 -4.23 -4.39 -14.68
N THR A 235 -3.35 -4.86 -15.55
CA THR A 235 -3.47 -6.18 -16.19
C THR A 235 -3.46 -7.29 -15.15
N PHE A 236 -2.54 -7.24 -14.18
CA PHE A 236 -2.47 -8.18 -13.08
C PHE A 236 -3.78 -8.24 -12.29
N ASN A 237 -4.31 -7.08 -11.84
CA ASN A 237 -5.56 -7.04 -11.08
C ASN A 237 -6.78 -7.52 -11.91
N ARG A 238 -6.82 -7.22 -13.21
CA ARG A 238 -7.87 -7.73 -14.11
C ARG A 238 -7.84 -9.26 -14.22
N LYS A 239 -6.65 -9.84 -14.36
CA LYS A 239 -6.46 -11.29 -14.41
C LYS A 239 -6.69 -11.94 -13.05
N LEU A 240 -6.37 -11.27 -11.94
CA LEU A 240 -6.74 -11.72 -10.59
C LEU A 240 -8.25 -11.79 -10.40
N ALA A 241 -9.02 -10.85 -10.97
CA ALA A 241 -10.48 -10.93 -10.92
C ALA A 241 -11.03 -12.15 -11.70
N LYS A 242 -10.38 -12.54 -12.82
CA LYS A 242 -10.70 -13.77 -13.55
C LYS A 242 -10.33 -15.00 -12.71
N LEU A 243 -9.13 -15.02 -12.15
CA LEU A 243 -8.64 -16.10 -11.30
C LEU A 243 -9.53 -16.31 -10.05
N ALA A 244 -9.99 -15.23 -9.43
CA ALA A 244 -10.89 -15.29 -8.28
C ALA A 244 -12.19 -16.05 -8.62
N LYS A 245 -12.78 -15.79 -9.78
CA LYS A 245 -14.00 -16.49 -10.22
C LYS A 245 -13.81 -18.00 -10.40
N ILE A 246 -12.58 -18.43 -10.70
CA ILE A 246 -12.25 -19.85 -10.88
C ILE A 246 -11.99 -20.51 -9.52
N LEU A 247 -11.19 -19.89 -8.66
CA LEU A 247 -10.69 -20.52 -7.42
C LEU A 247 -11.50 -20.16 -6.17
N LEU A 248 -12.11 -18.99 -6.16
CA LEU A 248 -12.84 -18.44 -5.00
C LEU A 248 -14.06 -17.66 -5.50
N PRO A 249 -15.16 -18.32 -5.96
CA PRO A 249 -16.28 -17.66 -6.63
C PRO A 249 -16.88 -16.48 -5.85
N GLU A 250 -16.93 -16.57 -4.52
CA GLU A 250 -17.42 -15.50 -3.64
C GLU A 250 -16.32 -14.55 -3.16
N GLY A 251 -15.07 -14.82 -3.54
CA GLY A 251 -13.88 -14.07 -3.10
C GLY A 251 -13.47 -12.98 -4.08
N LYS A 252 -12.75 -11.99 -3.56
CA LYS A 252 -12.12 -10.94 -4.38
C LYS A 252 -10.61 -10.98 -4.15
N LEU A 253 -9.86 -11.15 -5.24
CA LEU A 253 -8.40 -11.07 -5.22
C LEU A 253 -7.91 -9.72 -5.74
N SER A 254 -6.84 -9.23 -5.14
CA SER A 254 -6.15 -8.02 -5.56
C SER A 254 -4.65 -8.16 -5.33
N SER A 255 -3.85 -7.30 -5.92
CA SER A 255 -2.39 -7.26 -5.71
C SER A 255 -1.96 -7.04 -4.26
N TYR A 256 -2.87 -6.60 -3.39
CA TYR A 256 -2.62 -6.43 -1.94
C TYR A 256 -3.06 -7.64 -1.10
N THR A 257 -3.91 -8.50 -1.63
CA THR A 257 -4.42 -9.70 -0.94
C THR A 257 -3.29 -10.57 -0.38
N PRO A 258 -2.21 -10.91 -1.12
CA PRO A 258 -1.12 -11.74 -0.61
C PRO A 258 -0.49 -11.18 0.67
N ARG A 259 -0.27 -9.87 0.70
CA ARG A 259 0.37 -9.21 1.84
C ARG A 259 -0.53 -9.17 3.07
N HIS A 260 -1.81 -8.86 2.89
CA HIS A 260 -2.79 -8.94 3.97
C HIS A 260 -2.94 -10.36 4.50
N THR A 261 -3.00 -11.34 3.61
CA THR A 261 -3.12 -12.77 3.95
C THR A 261 -1.93 -13.22 4.78
N TRP A 262 -0.70 -13.00 4.28
CA TRP A 262 0.50 -13.41 5.00
C TRP A 262 0.59 -12.75 6.39
N ALA A 263 0.36 -11.44 6.47
CA ALA A 263 0.42 -10.71 7.74
C ALA A 263 -0.63 -11.21 8.74
N THR A 264 -1.88 -11.37 8.29
CA THR A 264 -2.99 -11.81 9.15
C THR A 264 -2.80 -13.26 9.62
N LEU A 265 -2.45 -14.18 8.71
CA LEU A 265 -2.22 -15.58 9.08
C LEU A 265 -1.01 -15.73 10.02
N ALA A 266 0.07 -14.99 9.79
CA ALA A 266 1.23 -14.96 10.69
C ALA A 266 0.83 -14.47 12.09
N PHE A 267 0.03 -13.41 12.19
CA PHE A 267 -0.48 -12.87 13.44
C PHE A 267 -1.41 -13.88 14.16
N HIS A 268 -2.36 -14.48 13.42
CA HIS A 268 -3.27 -15.47 13.98
C HIS A 268 -2.56 -16.78 14.43
N ARG A 269 -1.37 -17.05 13.90
CA ARG A 269 -0.49 -18.14 14.34
C ARG A 269 0.39 -17.77 15.54
N GLY A 270 0.20 -16.59 16.12
CA GLY A 270 0.95 -16.15 17.29
C GLY A 270 2.36 -15.63 16.99
N ILE A 271 2.73 -15.40 15.72
CA ILE A 271 4.02 -14.80 15.39
C ILE A 271 4.06 -13.37 15.95
N ASN A 272 5.11 -13.05 16.69
CA ASN A 272 5.28 -11.73 17.29
C ASN A 272 5.18 -10.61 16.22
N ILE A 273 4.40 -9.57 16.51
CA ILE A 273 4.13 -8.48 15.58
C ILE A 273 5.41 -7.73 15.14
N GLY A 274 6.43 -7.67 15.99
CA GLY A 274 7.73 -7.12 15.65
C GLY A 274 8.45 -7.94 14.58
N ILE A 275 8.34 -9.28 14.64
CA ILE A 275 8.86 -10.19 13.61
C ILE A 275 8.11 -9.99 12.30
N ILE A 276 6.77 -9.89 12.35
CA ILE A 276 5.92 -9.61 11.19
C ILE A 276 6.32 -8.27 10.57
N SER A 277 6.47 -7.23 11.39
CA SER A 277 6.87 -5.88 10.96
C SER A 277 8.22 -5.89 10.24
N LYS A 278 9.21 -6.60 10.79
CA LYS A 278 10.55 -6.77 10.18
C LYS A 278 10.46 -7.53 8.87
N ALA A 279 9.72 -8.63 8.83
CA ALA A 279 9.54 -9.45 7.63
C ALA A 279 8.87 -8.69 6.48
N LEU A 280 7.92 -7.82 6.81
CA LEU A 280 7.23 -6.97 5.85
C LEU A 280 8.02 -5.69 5.49
N GLY A 281 9.12 -5.38 6.17
CA GLY A 281 9.93 -4.17 5.95
C GLY A 281 9.20 -2.89 6.30
N HIS A 282 8.37 -2.91 7.37
CA HIS A 282 7.68 -1.71 7.86
C HIS A 282 8.61 -0.84 8.72
N SER A 283 8.30 0.47 8.76
CA SER A 283 9.04 1.43 9.58
C SER A 283 8.62 1.42 11.05
N SER A 284 7.40 0.94 11.33
CA SER A 284 6.86 0.84 12.70
C SER A 284 5.83 -0.28 12.79
N ILE A 285 5.57 -0.74 14.00
CA ILE A 285 4.53 -1.74 14.31
C ILE A 285 3.15 -1.20 13.94
N LYS A 286 2.85 0.08 14.17
CA LYS A 286 1.59 0.73 13.82
C LYS A 286 1.23 0.57 12.33
N VAL A 287 2.23 0.57 11.44
CA VAL A 287 2.00 0.26 10.01
C VAL A 287 1.60 -1.20 9.82
N THR A 288 2.14 -2.13 10.62
CA THR A 288 1.81 -3.57 10.53
C THR A 288 0.37 -3.82 10.96
N GLU A 289 -0.09 -3.18 12.02
CA GLU A 289 -1.48 -3.29 12.53
C GLU A 289 -2.52 -2.98 11.47
N THR A 290 -2.23 -2.07 10.53
CA THR A 290 -3.15 -1.75 9.43
C THR A 290 -3.43 -2.93 8.49
N TYR A 291 -2.59 -3.96 8.49
CA TYR A 291 -2.75 -5.18 7.69
C TYR A 291 -3.49 -6.30 8.40
N LEU A 292 -3.56 -6.27 9.73
CA LEU A 292 -4.09 -7.36 10.52
C LEU A 292 -5.61 -7.32 10.58
N LYS A 293 -6.26 -8.49 10.47
CA LYS A 293 -7.63 -8.68 10.93
C LYS A 293 -7.63 -8.82 12.45
N PRO A 294 -8.56 -8.20 13.17
CA PRO A 294 -8.77 -8.50 14.59
C PRO A 294 -9.02 -10.00 14.83
N PHE A 295 -8.73 -10.47 16.03
CA PHE A 295 -9.21 -11.77 16.46
C PHE A 295 -10.72 -11.74 16.64
N GLU A 296 -11.38 -12.84 16.39
CA GLU A 296 -12.78 -13.07 16.72
C GLU A 296 -12.90 -13.26 18.25
N ASN A 297 -14.03 -12.92 18.84
CA ASN A 297 -14.23 -12.93 20.29
C ASN A 297 -14.00 -14.32 20.87
N GLU A 298 -14.48 -15.37 20.20
CA GLU A 298 -14.30 -16.76 20.62
C GLU A 298 -12.83 -17.12 20.83
N LYS A 299 -11.93 -16.60 19.99
CA LYS A 299 -10.50 -16.83 20.16
C LYS A 299 -9.93 -16.08 21.36
N VAL A 300 -10.42 -14.87 21.62
CA VAL A 300 -10.03 -14.09 22.79
C VAL A 300 -10.43 -14.82 24.06
N ASP A 301 -11.65 -15.38 24.09
CA ASP A 301 -12.18 -16.14 25.22
C ASP A 301 -11.34 -17.40 25.49
N VAL A 302 -11.04 -18.18 24.44
CA VAL A 302 -10.18 -19.38 24.55
C VAL A 302 -8.79 -19.06 25.10
N GLU A 303 -8.16 -17.98 24.63
CA GLU A 303 -6.84 -17.59 25.14
C GLU A 303 -6.92 -17.05 26.58
N ASN A 304 -8.01 -16.36 26.93
CA ASN A 304 -8.27 -15.95 28.31
C ASN A 304 -8.46 -17.15 29.25
N GLU A 305 -9.22 -18.19 28.84
CA GLU A 305 -9.39 -19.42 29.62
C GLU A 305 -8.03 -20.08 29.88
N LYS A 306 -7.15 -20.19 28.88
CA LYS A 306 -5.79 -20.73 29.05
C LYS A 306 -4.97 -19.90 30.04
N LEU A 307 -5.06 -18.57 29.97
CA LEU A 307 -4.37 -17.70 30.91
C LEU A 307 -4.87 -17.89 32.34
N ILE A 308 -6.18 -17.96 32.53
CA ILE A 308 -6.79 -18.21 33.87
C ILE A 308 -6.37 -19.57 34.38
N ALA A 309 -6.41 -20.63 33.55
CA ALA A 309 -5.95 -21.96 33.94
C ALA A 309 -4.46 -21.98 34.35
N PHE A 310 -3.61 -21.23 33.65
CA PHE A 310 -2.19 -21.09 34.04
C PHE A 310 -2.04 -20.39 35.39
N ILE A 311 -2.78 -19.29 35.62
CA ILE A 311 -2.74 -18.55 36.91
C ILE A 311 -3.22 -19.44 38.07
N LEU A 312 -4.26 -20.24 37.87
CA LEU A 312 -4.81 -21.11 38.89
C LEU A 312 -3.91 -22.32 39.20
N LYS A 313 -3.19 -22.88 38.22
CA LYS A 313 -2.21 -23.94 38.43
C LYS A 313 -1.05 -23.48 39.34
N GLY A 314 -0.57 -22.26 39.19
CA GLY A 314 0.47 -21.69 40.05
C GLY A 314 0.05 -21.56 41.52
N LYS A 315 -1.25 -21.50 41.83
CA LYS A 315 -1.75 -21.52 43.22
C LYS A 315 -1.68 -22.91 43.86
N ASN A 316 -1.84 -23.98 43.08
CA ASN A 316 -1.83 -25.34 43.59
C ASN A 316 -0.40 -25.85 43.91
N GLU A 317 0.61 -25.36 43.22
CA GLU A 317 2.02 -25.71 43.53
C GLU A 317 2.51 -25.05 44.82
N VAL A 318 1.99 -23.87 45.18
CA VAL A 318 2.35 -23.17 46.44
C VAL A 318 1.66 -23.79 47.66
N LEU A 319 0.56 -24.54 47.48
CA LEU A 319 -0.18 -25.20 48.57
C LEU A 319 0.37 -26.59 48.89
N LEU A 320 1.17 -27.18 48.00
CA LEU A 320 1.80 -28.51 48.20
C LEU A 320 3.22 -28.42 48.81
N THR A 321 3.74 -27.22 49.02
CA THR A 321 5.07 -26.95 49.62
C THR A 321 4.99 -26.31 51.01
N LYS A 322 3.84 -26.48 51.73
CA LYS A 322 3.72 -26.13 53.15
C LYS A 322 3.41 -27.40 53.98
#